data_3e3c0a02bd7966d3a00d7e41e09fbbd0
#
_entry.id   3e3c0a02bd7966d3a00d7e41e09fbbd0
#
_cell.length_a   1.000
_cell.length_b   1.000
_cell.length_c   1.000
_cell.angle_alpha   90.00
_cell.angle_beta   90.00
_cell.angle_gamma   90.00
#
_symmetry.space_group_name_H-M   'P 1'
#
loop_
_entity.id
_entity.type
_entity.pdbx_description
1 polymer ?
#
loop_
_entity_poly.entity_id
_entity_poly.type
_entity_poly.pdbx_seq_one_letter_code
_entity_poly.pdbx_strand_id
1 'polypeptide(L)'
;MAVEITHVRFEGYSKTHESIVSYKWKNTTSNETGTSDKPTMVDWIDDKKGYAYVGSGASRVIVGTVHPDNRRPYLRTHADGKWNNNLLSLPTF
;
A
#
# COMPACT_ATOMS: atom_id res chain seq x y z
N MET A 1 -12.71 5.73 5.71
CA MET A 1 -12.16 4.51 6.32
C MET A 1 -10.65 4.51 6.15
N ALA A 2 -9.92 4.19 7.20
CA ALA A 2 -8.46 4.13 7.15
C ALA A 2 -7.99 2.70 7.40
N VAL A 3 -7.00 2.24 6.66
CA VAL A 3 -6.44 0.90 6.83
C VAL A 3 -4.93 0.98 6.93
N GLU A 4 -4.37 0.11 7.76
CA GLU A 4 -2.93 -0.07 7.87
C GLU A 4 -2.53 -1.27 7.00
N ILE A 5 -1.60 -1.05 6.07
CA ILE A 5 -1.06 -2.16 5.27
C ILE A 5 -0.01 -2.87 6.13
N THR A 6 -0.22 -4.14 6.40
CA THR A 6 0.62 -4.91 7.31
C THR A 6 1.57 -5.86 6.61
N HIS A 7 1.20 -6.33 5.42
CA HIS A 7 1.97 -7.30 4.66
C HIS A 7 1.81 -7.01 3.17
N VAL A 8 2.79 -7.45 2.39
CA VAL A 8 2.73 -7.36 0.93
C VAL A 8 3.12 -8.70 0.32
N ARG A 9 2.65 -8.94 -0.91
CA ARG A 9 3.04 -10.12 -1.70
C ARG A 9 3.67 -9.65 -2.98
N PHE A 10 4.87 -10.16 -3.26
CA PHE A 10 5.60 -9.85 -4.49
C PHE A 10 5.37 -10.95 -5.53
N GLU A 11 5.41 -10.56 -6.80
CA GLU A 11 5.46 -11.50 -7.90
C GLU A 11 6.92 -11.67 -8.33
N GLY A 12 7.38 -12.93 -8.38
CA GLY A 12 8.75 -13.23 -8.75
C GLY A 12 9.75 -12.90 -7.63
N TYR A 13 10.98 -12.64 -8.01
CA TYR A 13 12.08 -12.44 -7.07
C TYR A 13 12.46 -10.98 -6.84
N SER A 14 11.90 -10.08 -7.63
CA SER A 14 12.20 -8.65 -7.50
C SER A 14 11.39 -8.02 -6.40
N LYS A 15 12.02 -7.21 -5.55
CA LYS A 15 11.34 -6.47 -4.50
C LYS A 15 11.20 -5.00 -4.91
N THR A 16 10.27 -4.74 -5.81
CA THR A 16 9.97 -3.38 -6.26
C THR A 16 8.50 -3.08 -5.99
N HIS A 17 8.16 -1.80 -5.96
CA HIS A 17 6.77 -1.40 -5.76
C HIS A 17 5.86 -1.93 -6.88
N GLU A 18 6.37 -2.00 -8.09
CA GLU A 18 5.61 -2.50 -9.23
C GLU A 18 5.37 -4.01 -9.17
N SER A 19 6.26 -4.76 -8.51
CA SER A 19 6.11 -6.21 -8.40
C SER A 19 5.24 -6.65 -7.24
N ILE A 20 4.77 -5.73 -6.39
CA ILE A 20 3.79 -6.07 -5.38
C ILE A 20 2.44 -6.32 -6.06
N VAL A 21 1.87 -7.50 -5.82
CA VAL A 21 0.60 -7.90 -6.47
C VAL A 21 -0.58 -7.88 -5.50
N SER A 22 -0.34 -7.97 -4.19
CA SER A 22 -1.40 -8.00 -3.19
C SER A 22 -0.92 -7.34 -1.90
N TYR A 23 -1.90 -6.84 -1.14
CA TYR A 23 -1.66 -6.19 0.15
C TYR A 23 -2.58 -6.81 1.20
N LYS A 24 -2.02 -7.08 2.37
CA LYS A 24 -2.80 -7.45 3.54
C LYS A 24 -2.96 -6.22 4.42
N TRP A 25 -4.18 -5.93 4.84
CA TRP A 25 -4.47 -4.70 5.56
C TRP A 25 -5.33 -4.96 6.79
N LYS A 26 -5.34 -3.99 7.70
CA LYS A 26 -6.14 -4.01 8.90
C LYS A 26 -6.88 -2.68 9.02
N ASN A 27 -8.21 -2.75 9.21
CA ASN A 27 -9.00 -1.57 9.50
C ASN A 27 -8.79 -1.20 10.96
N THR A 28 -8.25 -0.01 11.21
CA THR A 28 -7.87 0.38 12.56
C THR A 28 -9.04 0.76 13.44
N THR A 29 -10.21 1.01 12.87
CA THR A 29 -11.42 1.32 13.63
C THR A 29 -12.14 0.06 14.10
N SER A 30 -12.27 -0.93 13.21
CA SER A 30 -13.05 -2.14 13.51
C SER A 30 -12.21 -3.37 13.81
N ASN A 31 -10.88 -3.28 13.64
CA ASN A 31 -9.95 -4.41 13.73
C ASN A 31 -10.18 -5.51 12.69
N GLU A 32 -10.96 -5.23 11.66
CA GLU A 32 -11.12 -6.15 10.54
C GLU A 32 -9.84 -6.21 9.73
N THR A 33 -9.52 -7.41 9.25
CA THR A 33 -8.39 -7.61 8.36
C THR A 33 -8.88 -8.14 7.02
N GLY A 34 -8.12 -7.89 5.97
CA GLY A 34 -8.46 -8.38 4.65
C GLY A 34 -7.25 -8.37 3.75
N THR A 35 -7.45 -8.87 2.54
CA THR A 35 -6.43 -8.92 1.51
C THR A 35 -7.05 -8.39 0.23
N SER A 36 -6.34 -7.50 -0.45
CA SER A 36 -6.78 -6.94 -1.73
C SER A 36 -5.62 -6.94 -2.71
N ASP A 37 -5.93 -7.18 -3.98
CA ASP A 37 -4.90 -7.10 -5.00
C ASP A 37 -4.57 -5.64 -5.34
N LYS A 38 -3.51 -5.45 -6.09
CA LYS A 38 -3.01 -4.12 -6.42
C LYS A 38 -4.05 -3.26 -7.16
N PRO A 39 -4.72 -3.74 -8.22
CA PRO A 39 -5.73 -2.91 -8.89
C PRO A 39 -6.86 -2.47 -7.97
N THR A 40 -7.32 -3.36 -7.11
CA THR A 40 -8.40 -3.06 -6.16
C THR A 40 -7.98 -1.96 -5.18
N MET A 41 -6.76 -2.05 -4.64
CA MET A 41 -6.26 -1.02 -3.71
C MET A 41 -6.06 0.32 -4.41
N VAL A 42 -5.56 0.32 -5.64
CA VAL A 42 -5.38 1.54 -6.41
C VAL A 42 -6.73 2.22 -6.63
N ASP A 43 -7.75 1.48 -7.06
CA ASP A 43 -9.09 2.02 -7.30
C ASP A 43 -9.70 2.55 -6.00
N TRP A 44 -9.52 1.85 -4.90
CA TRP A 44 -10.07 2.27 -3.62
C TRP A 44 -9.47 3.60 -3.16
N ILE A 45 -8.16 3.79 -3.34
CA ILE A 45 -7.50 5.05 -2.97
C ILE A 45 -7.90 6.18 -3.92
N ASP A 46 -7.87 5.92 -5.23
CA ASP A 46 -8.13 6.96 -6.24
C ASP A 46 -9.60 7.34 -6.33
N ASP A 47 -10.48 6.35 -6.45
CA ASP A 47 -11.90 6.60 -6.75
C ASP A 47 -12.72 6.81 -5.50
N LYS A 48 -12.43 6.07 -4.44
CA LYS A 48 -13.21 6.12 -3.20
C LYS A 48 -12.54 6.94 -2.10
N LYS A 49 -11.42 7.58 -2.43
CA LYS A 49 -10.66 8.43 -1.49
C LYS A 49 -10.27 7.68 -0.22
N GLY A 50 -9.96 6.40 -0.34
CA GLY A 50 -9.51 5.60 0.79
C GLY A 50 -8.20 6.10 1.35
N TYR A 51 -7.99 5.89 2.64
CA TYR A 51 -6.76 6.29 3.32
C TYR A 51 -6.01 5.04 3.76
N ALA A 52 -4.82 4.84 3.21
CA ALA A 52 -3.95 3.72 3.57
C ALA A 52 -2.63 4.26 4.10
N TYR A 53 -2.03 3.53 5.04
CA TYR A 53 -0.75 3.92 5.62
C TYR A 53 0.03 2.69 6.06
N VAL A 54 1.32 2.89 6.33
CA VAL A 54 2.23 1.89 6.87
C VAL A 54 2.77 2.42 8.19
N GLY A 55 2.92 1.53 9.18
CA GLY A 55 3.37 1.91 10.51
C GLY A 55 2.21 2.30 11.41
N SER A 56 2.51 2.73 12.62
CA SER A 56 1.50 3.11 13.60
C SER A 56 1.94 4.34 14.38
N GLY A 57 0.96 5.07 14.92
CA GLY A 57 1.23 6.25 15.74
C GLY A 57 1.99 7.31 14.99
N ALA A 58 3.02 7.86 15.61
CA ALA A 58 3.81 8.96 15.06
C ALA A 58 4.69 8.54 13.88
N SER A 59 4.95 7.24 13.70
CA SER A 59 5.76 6.74 12.60
C SER A 59 4.95 6.36 11.37
N ARG A 60 3.67 6.68 11.35
CA ARG A 60 2.79 6.40 10.22
C ARG A 60 3.23 7.12 8.96
N VAL A 61 3.25 6.38 7.85
CA VAL A 61 3.60 6.92 6.54
C VAL A 61 2.44 6.66 5.58
N ILE A 62 1.99 7.69 4.88
CA ILE A 62 0.85 7.59 3.97
C ILE A 62 1.23 6.83 2.71
N VAL A 63 0.31 5.99 2.23
CA VAL A 63 0.46 5.28 0.97
C VAL A 63 -0.34 6.02 -0.10
N GLY A 64 0.32 6.38 -1.19
CA GLY A 64 -0.31 7.02 -2.34
C GLY A 64 -0.22 6.13 -3.56
N THR A 65 -0.92 6.53 -4.62
CA THR A 65 -0.88 5.85 -5.90
C THR A 65 0.10 6.54 -6.85
N VAL A 66 0.77 5.75 -7.67
CA VAL A 66 1.67 6.25 -8.72
C VAL A 66 1.13 5.78 -10.06
N HIS A 67 0.96 6.70 -10.99
CA HIS A 67 0.42 6.43 -12.32
C HIS A 67 1.51 6.67 -13.38
N PRO A 68 2.42 5.70 -13.59
CA PRO A 68 3.47 5.89 -14.59
C PRO A 68 2.90 5.80 -16.01
N ASP A 69 3.56 6.45 -16.95
CA ASP A 69 3.19 6.35 -18.36
C ASP A 69 3.45 4.94 -18.88
N ASN A 70 2.48 4.39 -19.63
CA ASN A 70 2.58 3.08 -20.25
C ASN A 70 2.76 1.90 -19.30
N ARG A 71 2.42 2.06 -18.02
CA ARG A 71 2.48 1.00 -17.02
C ARG A 71 1.25 1.02 -16.15
N ARG A 72 1.00 -0.09 -15.46
CA ARG A 72 -0.10 -0.16 -14.51
C ARG A 72 0.20 0.66 -13.27
N PRO A 73 -0.80 1.33 -12.68
CA PRO A 73 -0.59 2.05 -11.43
C PRO A 73 -0.18 1.12 -10.29
N TYR A 74 0.56 1.67 -9.35
CA TYR A 74 0.99 0.93 -8.18
C TYR A 74 0.99 1.84 -6.95
N LEU A 75 1.18 1.25 -5.77
CA LEU A 75 1.21 1.99 -4.51
C LEU A 75 2.65 2.22 -4.06
N ARG A 76 2.85 3.34 -3.38
CA ARG A 76 4.14 3.67 -2.79
C ARG A 76 3.94 4.51 -1.55
N THR A 77 4.81 4.35 -0.55
CA THR A 77 4.77 5.18 0.66
C THR A 77 5.36 6.56 0.38
N HIS A 78 4.79 7.56 1.05
CA HIS A 78 5.14 8.96 0.83
C HIS A 78 5.22 9.66 2.18
N ALA A 79 6.39 10.23 2.51
CA ALA A 79 6.61 10.94 3.76
C ALA A 79 7.34 12.25 3.50
N ASP A 80 6.90 13.32 4.17
CA ASP A 80 7.55 14.64 4.11
C ASP A 80 7.73 15.16 2.68
N GLY A 81 6.76 14.90 1.82
CA GLY A 81 6.81 15.28 0.41
C GLY A 81 7.74 14.45 -0.43
N LYS A 82 8.27 13.35 0.10
CA LYS A 82 9.19 12.47 -0.64
C LYS A 82 8.71 11.04 -0.58
N TRP A 83 8.89 10.31 -1.69
CA TRP A 83 8.64 8.88 -1.73
C TRP A 83 9.69 8.13 -0.91
N ASN A 84 9.28 7.06 -0.24
CA ASN A 84 10.21 6.21 0.49
C ASN A 84 9.87 4.73 0.24
N ASN A 85 10.62 3.82 0.86
CA ASN A 85 10.52 2.39 0.58
C ASN A 85 9.88 1.58 1.72
N ASN A 86 9.07 2.21 2.57
CA ASN A 86 8.48 1.48 3.71
C ASN A 86 7.62 0.30 3.31
N LEU A 87 6.91 0.37 2.16
CA LEU A 87 6.14 -0.77 1.66
C LEU A 87 7.01 -1.99 1.38
N LEU A 88 8.24 -1.76 0.89
CA LEU A 88 9.15 -2.86 0.56
C LEU A 88 9.73 -3.55 1.79
N SER A 89 9.63 -2.91 2.95
CA SER A 89 10.15 -3.43 4.22
C SER A 89 9.13 -4.29 4.96
N LEU A 90 7.89 -4.34 4.50
CA LEU A 90 6.85 -5.10 5.18
C LEU A 90 7.06 -6.60 5.04
N PRO A 91 6.58 -7.40 6.03
CA PRO A 91 6.59 -8.85 5.88
C PRO A 91 5.79 -9.28 4.65
N THR A 92 6.16 -10.40 4.09
CA THR A 92 5.44 -10.99 2.95
C THR A 92 4.46 -12.06 3.43
N PHE A 93 3.48 -12.36 2.58
CA PHE A 93 2.49 -13.38 2.89
C PHE A 93 2.15 -14.26 1.70
#